data_09d2c4c8104f4f12eeffefc607d3330c
#
_entry.id   09d2c4c8104f4f12eeffefc607d3330c
#
_cell.length_a   1.000
_cell.length_b   1.000
_cell.length_c   1.000
_cell.angle_alpha   90.00
_cell.angle_beta   90.00
_cell.angle_gamma   90.00
#
_symmetry.space_group_name_H-M   'P 1'
#
loop_
_entity.id
_entity.type
_entity.pdbx_description
1 polymer ?
#
loop_
_entity_poly.entity_id
_entity_poly.type
_entity_poly.pdbx_seq_one_letter_code
_entity_poly.pdbx_strand_id
1 'polypeptide(L)'
;MSRSLFRCLAAAVTVAGALTVTPSAALAHGGPTPVVVDTARGHGNVVSFTFDDGPNPPDTLHLLAVLRKNHVKAVFCLVGDQVKAHPEVVRRIAAEGHTLCNHSMHHDDLSTWTPAQIEADLAATSALIHQAVPWAHIAYFRAPYGAWGQSPQVAADLGMQPLGWRFDIEDWVPPGADVLAQRIRDRLTPGAVILMHDGGGDRSQTVEAVAQIIPELRAEGWRLTLPLRRG
;
A
#
# COMPACT_ATOMS: atom_id res chain seq x y z
N MET A 1 -10.53 -81.41 42.75
CA MET A 1 -10.09 -80.01 42.90
C MET A 1 -9.86 -79.45 41.50
N SER A 2 -10.89 -78.82 40.91
CA SER A 2 -10.86 -78.31 39.54
C SER A 2 -10.71 -76.81 39.58
N ARG A 3 -9.67 -76.29 38.92
CA ARG A 3 -9.45 -74.84 38.77
C ARG A 3 -9.86 -74.39 37.35
N SER A 4 -10.97 -73.70 37.29
CA SER A 4 -11.44 -73.03 36.04
C SER A 4 -10.61 -71.79 35.79
N LEU A 5 -10.03 -71.70 34.56
CA LEU A 5 -9.36 -70.51 34.04
C LEU A 5 -10.37 -69.69 33.20
N PHE A 6 -10.73 -68.51 33.69
CA PHE A 6 -11.49 -67.52 32.92
C PHE A 6 -10.50 -66.78 31.99
N ARG A 7 -10.70 -66.88 30.70
CA ARG A 7 -10.04 -66.05 29.70
C ARG A 7 -10.92 -64.83 29.43
N CYS A 8 -10.43 -63.60 29.79
CA CYS A 8 -11.01 -62.35 29.33
C CYS A 8 -10.53 -62.05 27.93
N LEU A 9 -11.45 -61.97 26.97
CA LEU A 9 -11.20 -61.38 25.65
C LEU A 9 -11.35 -59.87 25.79
N ALA A 10 -10.29 -59.13 25.56
CA ALA A 10 -10.34 -57.69 25.37
C ALA A 10 -10.62 -57.38 23.89
N ALA A 11 -11.76 -56.81 23.59
CA ALA A 11 -12.08 -56.29 22.27
C ALA A 11 -11.49 -54.88 22.11
N ALA A 12 -10.52 -54.75 21.22
CA ALA A 12 -9.98 -53.44 20.83
C ALA A 12 -10.92 -52.79 19.78
N VAL A 13 -11.57 -51.70 20.16
CA VAL A 13 -12.34 -50.88 19.25
C VAL A 13 -11.41 -49.84 18.62
N THR A 14 -11.06 -50.04 17.35
CA THR A 14 -10.33 -49.03 16.54
C THR A 14 -11.35 -48.02 15.98
N VAL A 15 -11.34 -46.79 16.53
CA VAL A 15 -12.10 -45.67 15.96
C VAL A 15 -11.24 -45.06 14.86
N ALA A 16 -11.60 -45.32 13.60
CA ALA A 16 -11.04 -44.62 12.45
C ALA A 16 -11.69 -43.24 12.35
N GLY A 17 -11.01 -42.21 12.82
CA GLY A 17 -11.41 -40.81 12.62
C GLY A 17 -11.16 -40.41 11.17
N ALA A 18 -12.20 -40.25 10.37
CA ALA A 18 -12.12 -39.64 9.06
C ALA A 18 -11.91 -38.13 9.22
N LEU A 19 -10.70 -37.61 8.92
CA LEU A 19 -10.44 -36.20 8.76
C LEU A 19 -11.14 -35.71 7.47
N THR A 20 -12.29 -35.08 7.63
CA THR A 20 -12.95 -34.36 6.55
C THR A 20 -12.20 -33.07 6.31
N VAL A 21 -11.34 -33.03 5.28
CA VAL A 21 -10.78 -31.79 4.75
C VAL A 21 -11.92 -31.06 4.06
N THR A 22 -12.48 -30.06 4.70
CA THR A 22 -13.39 -29.12 4.06
C THR A 22 -12.58 -28.30 3.05
N PRO A 23 -12.94 -28.28 1.74
CA PRO A 23 -12.29 -27.39 0.81
C PRO A 23 -12.55 -25.95 1.26
N SER A 24 -11.47 -25.18 1.45
CA SER A 24 -11.55 -23.74 1.63
C SER A 24 -12.28 -23.17 0.42
N ALA A 25 -13.42 -22.52 0.64
CA ALA A 25 -14.15 -21.85 -0.43
C ALA A 25 -13.22 -20.77 -1.03
N ALA A 26 -12.76 -20.99 -2.24
CA ALA A 26 -12.12 -19.95 -3.02
C ALA A 26 -13.12 -18.79 -3.14
N LEU A 27 -12.73 -17.61 -2.65
CA LEU A 27 -13.51 -16.40 -2.82
C LEU A 27 -13.77 -16.23 -4.32
N ALA A 28 -15.05 -16.25 -4.72
CA ALA A 28 -15.42 -16.00 -6.11
C ALA A 28 -15.17 -14.51 -6.40
N HIS A 29 -14.09 -14.19 -7.07
CA HIS A 29 -13.74 -12.84 -7.52
C HIS A 29 -14.65 -12.48 -8.71
N GLY A 30 -15.92 -12.17 -8.45
CA GLY A 30 -16.98 -12.02 -9.48
C GLY A 30 -17.69 -10.67 -9.49
N GLY A 31 -17.15 -9.65 -8.81
CA GLY A 31 -17.67 -8.29 -8.87
C GLY A 31 -17.23 -7.53 -10.13
N PRO A 32 -17.81 -6.36 -10.42
CA PRO A 32 -17.33 -5.49 -11.49
C PRO A 32 -15.86 -5.09 -11.21
N THR A 33 -15.04 -5.07 -12.26
CA THR A 33 -13.61 -4.71 -12.14
C THR A 33 -13.47 -3.36 -11.45
N PRO A 34 -12.72 -3.27 -10.34
CA PRO A 34 -12.57 -2.03 -9.59
C PRO A 34 -11.87 -0.96 -10.43
N VAL A 35 -12.33 0.27 -10.29
CA VAL A 35 -11.70 1.40 -10.99
C VAL A 35 -10.37 1.73 -10.30
N VAL A 36 -9.29 1.76 -11.07
CA VAL A 36 -8.02 2.34 -10.62
C VAL A 36 -8.17 3.86 -10.58
N VAL A 37 -8.07 4.45 -9.39
CA VAL A 37 -8.28 5.89 -9.19
C VAL A 37 -6.97 6.65 -9.43
N ASP A 38 -7.03 7.66 -10.30
CA ASP A 38 -5.91 8.58 -10.61
C ASP A 38 -6.27 10.05 -10.33
N THR A 39 -7.36 10.26 -9.61
CA THR A 39 -8.00 11.58 -9.44
C THR A 39 -8.00 11.99 -7.98
N ALA A 40 -7.59 13.22 -7.70
CA ALA A 40 -7.65 13.85 -6.37
C ALA A 40 -9.10 14.23 -5.99
N ARG A 41 -9.39 14.20 -4.70
CA ARG A 41 -10.70 14.53 -4.16
C ARG A 41 -10.96 16.04 -4.20
N GLY A 42 -12.11 16.44 -4.72
CA GLY A 42 -12.57 17.83 -4.79
C GLY A 42 -12.70 18.33 -6.22
N HIS A 43 -12.94 19.64 -6.37
CA HIS A 43 -13.14 20.29 -7.66
C HIS A 43 -12.19 21.49 -7.81
N GLY A 44 -11.94 21.89 -9.05
CA GLY A 44 -11.03 22.99 -9.40
C GLY A 44 -9.55 22.57 -9.24
N ASN A 45 -8.70 23.51 -8.90
CA ASN A 45 -7.26 23.31 -8.78
C ASN A 45 -6.93 22.48 -7.53
N VAL A 46 -7.16 21.16 -7.59
CA VAL A 46 -6.80 20.20 -6.56
C VAL A 46 -5.73 19.25 -7.09
N VAL A 47 -4.84 18.80 -6.23
CA VAL A 47 -3.78 17.84 -6.56
C VAL A 47 -3.52 16.93 -5.36
N SER A 48 -3.09 15.69 -5.61
CA SER A 48 -2.75 14.73 -4.58
C SER A 48 -1.29 14.28 -4.73
N PHE A 49 -0.54 14.35 -3.64
CA PHE A 49 0.82 13.85 -3.57
C PHE A 49 0.80 12.42 -3.03
N THR A 50 1.50 11.52 -3.72
CA THR A 50 1.65 10.12 -3.31
C THR A 50 3.10 9.70 -3.44
N PHE A 51 3.58 8.90 -2.47
CA PHE A 51 4.96 8.47 -2.37
C PHE A 51 5.01 6.96 -2.22
N ASP A 52 5.84 6.31 -3.01
CA ASP A 52 5.99 4.86 -3.08
C ASP A 52 7.35 4.40 -2.54
N ASP A 53 7.48 3.09 -2.32
CA ASP A 53 8.68 2.35 -1.95
C ASP A 53 9.17 2.55 -0.51
N GLY A 54 8.57 3.45 0.24
CA GLY A 54 8.95 3.70 1.64
C GLY A 54 8.46 2.63 2.63
N PRO A 55 8.76 2.85 3.92
CA PRO A 55 9.54 3.95 4.44
C PRO A 55 11.05 3.78 4.24
N ASN A 56 11.75 4.85 3.91
CA ASN A 56 13.21 4.87 3.74
C ASN A 56 13.83 6.03 4.55
N PRO A 57 14.24 5.83 5.81
CA PRO A 57 14.98 6.87 6.53
C PRO A 57 16.37 7.09 5.91
N PRO A 58 16.89 8.35 5.84
CA PRO A 58 16.30 9.56 6.41
C PRO A 58 15.25 10.26 5.54
N ASP A 59 15.11 9.90 4.26
CA ASP A 59 14.32 10.66 3.28
C ASP A 59 12.85 10.76 3.67
N THR A 60 12.21 9.64 4.06
CA THR A 60 10.82 9.66 4.56
C THR A 60 10.66 10.61 5.74
N LEU A 61 11.61 10.65 6.69
CA LEU A 61 11.52 11.54 7.85
C LEU A 61 11.68 13.01 7.47
N HIS A 62 12.56 13.33 6.54
CA HIS A 62 12.72 14.67 5.99
C HIS A 62 11.47 15.11 5.22
N LEU A 63 10.91 14.22 4.41
CA LEU A 63 9.66 14.46 3.70
C LEU A 63 8.49 14.75 4.65
N LEU A 64 8.34 13.96 5.72
CA LEU A 64 7.34 14.21 6.76
C LEU A 64 7.52 15.59 7.41
N ALA A 65 8.75 16.02 7.64
CA ALA A 65 9.01 17.36 8.17
C ALA A 65 8.56 18.47 7.21
N VAL A 66 8.82 18.29 5.90
CA VAL A 66 8.36 19.22 4.86
C VAL A 66 6.83 19.27 4.80
N LEU A 67 6.16 18.11 4.75
CA LEU A 67 4.70 18.01 4.69
C LEU A 67 4.03 18.61 5.93
N ARG A 68 4.59 18.35 7.12
CA ARG A 68 4.10 18.91 8.38
C ARG A 68 4.23 20.42 8.42
N LYS A 69 5.40 20.97 8.05
CA LYS A 69 5.65 22.43 7.98
C LYS A 69 4.62 23.11 7.07
N ASN A 70 4.23 22.44 6.03
CA ASN A 70 3.28 22.95 5.05
C ASN A 70 1.81 22.50 5.30
N HIS A 71 1.50 21.83 6.41
CA HIS A 71 0.16 21.30 6.71
C HIS A 71 -0.46 20.51 5.54
N VAL A 72 0.34 19.69 4.86
CA VAL A 72 -0.07 18.83 3.74
C VAL A 72 -0.22 17.41 4.24
N LYS A 73 -1.27 16.72 3.80
CA LYS A 73 -1.43 15.28 3.96
C LYS A 73 -1.24 14.60 2.62
N ALA A 74 -0.57 13.46 2.63
CA ALA A 74 -0.22 12.69 1.45
C ALA A 74 -0.56 11.21 1.64
N VAL A 75 -0.40 10.41 0.60
CA VAL A 75 -0.47 8.95 0.65
C VAL A 75 0.94 8.39 0.60
N PHE A 76 1.20 7.39 1.42
CA PHE A 76 2.44 6.61 1.43
C PHE A 76 2.12 5.16 1.10
N CYS A 77 2.57 4.66 -0.06
CA CYS A 77 2.42 3.29 -0.49
C CYS A 77 3.66 2.50 -0.05
N LEU A 78 3.47 1.68 0.97
CA LEU A 78 4.54 1.07 1.75
C LEU A 78 4.86 -0.33 1.26
N VAL A 79 6.14 -0.61 1.03
CA VAL A 79 6.66 -1.95 0.74
C VAL A 79 6.82 -2.73 2.05
N GLY A 80 6.34 -3.97 2.10
CA GLY A 80 6.32 -4.79 3.31
C GLY A 80 7.70 -4.97 3.95
N ASP A 81 8.74 -5.21 3.16
CA ASP A 81 10.12 -5.31 3.66
C ASP A 81 10.58 -4.03 4.36
N GLN A 82 10.20 -2.86 3.84
CA GLN A 82 10.54 -1.57 4.46
C GLN A 82 9.70 -1.31 5.73
N VAL A 83 8.43 -1.74 5.73
CA VAL A 83 7.59 -1.71 6.94
C VAL A 83 8.19 -2.55 8.05
N LYS A 84 8.68 -3.75 7.72
CA LYS A 84 9.34 -4.67 8.65
C LYS A 84 10.65 -4.08 9.18
N ALA A 85 11.43 -3.42 8.32
CA ALA A 85 12.71 -2.82 8.69
C ALA A 85 12.53 -1.55 9.56
N HIS A 86 11.49 -0.76 9.30
CA HIS A 86 11.30 0.58 9.89
C HIS A 86 9.88 0.82 10.43
N PRO A 87 9.35 -0.03 11.32
CA PRO A 87 7.99 0.10 11.85
C PRO A 87 7.76 1.40 12.63
N GLU A 88 8.82 1.99 13.19
CA GLU A 88 8.75 3.29 13.88
C GLU A 88 8.45 4.44 12.91
N VAL A 89 8.93 4.36 11.67
CA VAL A 89 8.64 5.37 10.64
C VAL A 89 7.20 5.24 10.16
N VAL A 90 6.68 4.01 10.01
CA VAL A 90 5.26 3.77 9.71
C VAL A 90 4.36 4.38 10.79
N ARG A 91 4.71 4.18 12.07
CA ARG A 91 4.00 4.84 13.19
C ARG A 91 4.00 6.36 13.06
N ARG A 92 5.14 6.92 12.63
CA ARG A 92 5.26 8.37 12.45
C ARG A 92 4.40 8.88 11.29
N ILE A 93 4.40 8.19 10.14
CA ILE A 93 3.52 8.51 8.99
C ILE A 93 2.05 8.56 9.44
N ALA A 94 1.59 7.51 10.16
CA ALA A 94 0.22 7.42 10.64
C ALA A 94 -0.10 8.49 11.71
N ALA A 95 0.81 8.72 12.68
CA ALA A 95 0.63 9.71 13.75
C ALA A 95 0.56 11.15 13.21
N GLU A 96 1.24 11.44 12.11
CA GLU A 96 1.14 12.72 11.41
C GLU A 96 -0.10 12.82 10.51
N GLY A 97 -0.97 11.80 10.49
CA GLY A 97 -2.27 11.81 9.80
C GLY A 97 -2.17 11.66 8.28
N HIS A 98 -1.10 11.03 7.80
CA HIS A 98 -1.00 10.63 6.40
C HIS A 98 -1.77 9.34 6.15
N THR A 99 -2.13 9.09 4.90
CA THR A 99 -2.88 7.90 4.49
C THR A 99 -1.92 6.78 4.11
N LEU A 100 -2.19 5.58 4.63
CA LEU A 100 -1.41 4.39 4.31
C LEU A 100 -1.98 3.66 3.10
N CYS A 101 -1.09 3.13 2.31
CA CYS A 101 -1.33 2.38 1.09
C CYS A 101 -0.42 1.14 1.10
N ASN A 102 -0.89 0.01 0.60
CA ASN A 102 -0.12 -1.21 0.44
C ASN A 102 0.58 -1.21 -0.92
N HIS A 103 1.89 -1.54 -0.95
CA HIS A 103 2.70 -1.58 -2.17
C HIS A 103 3.39 -2.92 -2.38
N SER A 104 2.70 -4.02 -2.07
CA SER A 104 3.20 -5.41 -2.05
C SER A 104 4.28 -5.67 -0.98
N MET A 105 4.64 -6.94 -0.82
CA MET A 105 5.61 -7.36 0.21
C MET A 105 7.05 -7.04 -0.18
N HIS A 106 7.41 -7.33 -1.45
CA HIS A 106 8.79 -7.28 -1.95
C HIS A 106 8.98 -6.36 -3.15
N HIS A 107 7.96 -5.57 -3.51
CA HIS A 107 7.93 -4.76 -4.73
C HIS A 107 8.03 -5.59 -6.01
N ASP A 108 7.42 -6.80 -6.03
CA ASP A 108 7.39 -7.68 -7.19
C ASP A 108 6.35 -7.24 -8.23
N ASP A 109 6.62 -7.58 -9.50
CA ASP A 109 5.61 -7.46 -10.57
C ASP A 109 4.52 -8.53 -10.37
N LEU A 110 3.33 -8.08 -9.98
CA LEU A 110 2.19 -8.96 -9.68
C LEU A 110 1.34 -9.30 -10.91
N SER A 111 1.68 -8.80 -12.09
CA SER A 111 0.82 -8.88 -13.28
C SER A 111 0.52 -10.31 -13.74
N THR A 112 1.43 -11.25 -13.47
CA THR A 112 1.29 -12.67 -13.84
C THR A 112 0.89 -13.58 -12.67
N TRP A 113 0.73 -13.01 -11.47
CA TRP A 113 0.40 -13.78 -10.28
C TRP A 113 -1.07 -14.18 -10.24
N THR A 114 -1.33 -15.34 -9.64
CA THR A 114 -2.71 -15.78 -9.37
C THR A 114 -3.34 -14.93 -8.26
N PRO A 115 -4.69 -14.81 -8.22
CA PRO A 115 -5.37 -14.08 -7.15
C PRO A 115 -4.95 -14.53 -5.75
N ALA A 116 -4.78 -15.82 -5.52
CA ALA A 116 -4.37 -16.36 -4.22
C ALA A 116 -2.93 -15.94 -3.82
N GLN A 117 -2.01 -15.85 -4.79
CA GLN A 117 -0.66 -15.34 -4.53
C GLN A 117 -0.68 -13.85 -4.20
N ILE A 118 -1.46 -13.08 -4.96
CA ILE A 118 -1.62 -11.64 -4.71
C ILE A 118 -2.26 -11.40 -3.34
N GLU A 119 -3.33 -12.14 -3.00
CA GLU A 119 -4.00 -12.04 -1.71
C GLU A 119 -3.04 -12.31 -0.55
N ALA A 120 -2.25 -13.39 -0.64
CA ALA A 120 -1.27 -13.73 0.38
C ALA A 120 -0.21 -12.64 0.58
N ASP A 121 0.30 -12.05 -0.50
CA ASP A 121 1.27 -10.95 -0.49
C ASP A 121 0.70 -9.68 0.16
N LEU A 122 -0.47 -9.22 -0.32
CA LEU A 122 -1.11 -8.02 0.20
C LEU A 122 -1.55 -8.19 1.66
N ALA A 123 -2.00 -9.38 2.04
CA ALA A 123 -2.35 -9.70 3.43
C ALA A 123 -1.13 -9.68 4.33
N ALA A 124 0.01 -10.24 3.89
CA ALA A 124 1.28 -10.21 4.64
C ALA A 124 1.76 -8.77 4.86
N THR A 125 1.77 -7.94 3.83
CA THR A 125 2.12 -6.53 3.92
C THR A 125 1.18 -5.77 4.87
N SER A 126 -0.13 -5.97 4.73
CA SER A 126 -1.13 -5.35 5.60
C SER A 126 -0.96 -5.78 7.07
N ALA A 127 -0.61 -7.04 7.32
CA ALA A 127 -0.34 -7.53 8.67
C ALA A 127 0.87 -6.81 9.31
N LEU A 128 1.95 -6.57 8.57
CA LEU A 128 3.10 -5.79 9.05
C LEU A 128 2.73 -4.33 9.35
N ILE A 129 1.93 -3.71 8.49
CA ILE A 129 1.43 -2.35 8.71
C ILE A 129 0.58 -2.30 10.00
N HIS A 130 -0.33 -3.26 10.20
CA HIS A 130 -1.14 -3.36 11.41
C HIS A 130 -0.33 -3.71 12.65
N GLN A 131 0.75 -4.48 12.51
CA GLN A 131 1.68 -4.72 13.63
C GLN A 131 2.35 -3.42 14.09
N ALA A 132 2.73 -2.56 13.16
CA ALA A 132 3.29 -1.24 13.47
C ALA A 132 2.22 -0.27 14.00
N VAL A 133 1.02 -0.28 13.43
CA VAL A 133 -0.10 0.63 13.72
C VAL A 133 -1.41 -0.17 13.76
N PRO A 134 -1.80 -0.75 14.91
CA PRO A 134 -2.95 -1.67 15.01
C PRO A 134 -4.30 -1.09 14.57
N TRP A 135 -4.47 0.22 14.66
CA TRP A 135 -5.70 0.92 14.27
C TRP A 135 -5.65 1.51 12.86
N ALA A 136 -4.59 1.25 12.08
CA ALA A 136 -4.44 1.83 10.76
C ALA A 136 -5.55 1.38 9.81
N HIS A 137 -6.06 2.33 9.03
CA HIS A 137 -6.84 2.01 7.86
C HIS A 137 -5.95 2.10 6.62
N ILE A 138 -5.73 0.95 5.97
CA ILE A 138 -4.99 0.87 4.72
C ILE A 138 -5.97 1.18 3.60
N ALA A 139 -5.99 2.44 3.17
CA ALA A 139 -7.05 2.95 2.29
C ALA A 139 -6.87 2.54 0.83
N TYR A 140 -5.62 2.34 0.40
CA TYR A 140 -5.27 2.12 -1.00
C TYR A 140 -4.30 0.95 -1.16
N PHE A 141 -4.28 0.44 -2.39
CA PHE A 141 -3.23 -0.43 -2.91
C PHE A 141 -2.72 0.15 -4.23
N ARG A 142 -1.42 0.16 -4.43
CA ARG A 142 -0.80 0.46 -5.72
C ARG A 142 0.06 -0.71 -6.15
N ALA A 143 -0.13 -1.17 -7.41
CA ALA A 143 0.69 -2.24 -7.96
C ALA A 143 2.08 -1.70 -8.28
N PRO A 144 3.17 -2.40 -7.87
CA PRO A 144 4.52 -2.08 -8.31
C PRO A 144 4.60 -1.95 -9.84
N TYR A 145 5.36 -0.99 -10.32
CA TYR A 145 5.52 -0.68 -11.76
C TYR A 145 4.23 -0.34 -12.53
N GLY A 146 3.08 -0.21 -11.83
CA GLY A 146 1.78 -0.14 -12.49
C GLY A 146 1.37 -1.46 -13.19
N ALA A 147 2.01 -2.56 -12.82
CA ALA A 147 1.77 -3.89 -13.37
C ALA A 147 0.58 -4.57 -12.66
N TRP A 148 -0.63 -4.22 -13.08
CA TRP A 148 -1.84 -4.51 -12.33
C TRP A 148 -2.27 -5.98 -12.36
N GLY A 149 -2.28 -6.65 -13.52
CA GLY A 149 -2.83 -8.00 -13.64
C GLY A 149 -4.21 -8.14 -12.99
N GLN A 150 -4.36 -9.09 -12.07
CA GLN A 150 -5.59 -9.33 -11.31
C GLN A 150 -5.61 -8.59 -9.95
N SER A 151 -4.55 -7.85 -9.62
CA SER A 151 -4.40 -7.19 -8.32
C SER A 151 -5.47 -6.15 -7.99
N PRO A 152 -6.10 -5.42 -8.94
CA PRO A 152 -7.16 -4.47 -8.59
C PRO A 152 -8.35 -5.12 -7.91
N GLN A 153 -8.78 -6.29 -8.41
CA GLN A 153 -9.91 -7.01 -7.82
C GLN A 153 -9.55 -7.54 -6.43
N VAL A 154 -8.39 -8.18 -6.29
CA VAL A 154 -7.93 -8.71 -5.01
C VAL A 154 -7.79 -7.60 -3.96
N ALA A 155 -7.23 -6.45 -4.33
CA ALA A 155 -7.10 -5.31 -3.44
C ALA A 155 -8.48 -4.78 -2.98
N ALA A 156 -9.45 -4.70 -3.90
CA ALA A 156 -10.80 -4.26 -3.57
C ALA A 156 -11.52 -5.26 -2.65
N ASP A 157 -11.36 -6.56 -2.87
CA ASP A 157 -11.91 -7.60 -2.00
C ASP A 157 -11.31 -7.54 -0.59
N LEU A 158 -10.07 -7.07 -0.46
CA LEU A 158 -9.40 -6.77 0.80
C LEU A 158 -9.75 -5.37 1.37
N GLY A 159 -10.66 -4.63 0.76
CA GLY A 159 -11.13 -3.31 1.22
C GLY A 159 -10.22 -2.14 0.86
N MET A 160 -9.24 -2.34 -0.01
CA MET A 160 -8.32 -1.31 -0.49
C MET A 160 -8.73 -0.79 -1.87
N GLN A 161 -8.73 0.54 -2.04
CA GLN A 161 -8.97 1.16 -3.33
C GLN A 161 -7.71 1.07 -4.21
N PRO A 162 -7.76 0.49 -5.43
CA PRO A 162 -6.64 0.56 -6.37
C PRO A 162 -6.32 2.03 -6.72
N LEU A 163 -5.05 2.42 -6.55
CA LEU A 163 -4.57 3.79 -6.69
C LEU A 163 -3.54 3.90 -7.82
N GLY A 164 -3.93 4.49 -8.93
CA GLY A 164 -3.03 4.88 -10.01
C GLY A 164 -2.46 6.29 -9.81
N TRP A 165 -1.99 6.86 -10.91
CA TRP A 165 -1.51 8.23 -10.98
C TRP A 165 -1.83 8.85 -12.34
N ARG A 166 -1.87 10.16 -12.39
CA ARG A 166 -2.08 10.92 -13.62
C ARG A 166 -0.75 11.14 -14.35
N PHE A 167 0.29 11.38 -13.59
CA PHE A 167 1.67 11.45 -14.06
C PHE A 167 2.66 11.16 -12.92
N ASP A 168 3.85 10.76 -13.31
CA ASP A 168 5.02 10.64 -12.44
C ASP A 168 6.03 11.75 -12.76
N ILE A 169 7.03 11.91 -11.91
CA ILE A 169 8.10 12.89 -12.11
C ILE A 169 9.45 12.24 -12.43
N GLU A 170 9.49 10.93 -12.59
CA GLU A 170 10.69 10.14 -12.89
C GLU A 170 11.84 10.41 -11.89
N ASP A 171 11.49 10.50 -10.60
CA ASP A 171 12.44 10.81 -9.54
C ASP A 171 13.34 9.63 -9.14
N TRP A 172 13.10 8.45 -9.71
CA TRP A 172 14.01 7.30 -9.63
C TRP A 172 15.28 7.48 -10.48
N VAL A 173 15.29 8.41 -11.44
CA VAL A 173 16.47 8.90 -12.14
C VAL A 173 16.75 10.30 -11.64
N PRO A 174 17.67 10.50 -10.65
CA PRO A 174 17.80 11.77 -9.94
C PRO A 174 18.42 12.88 -10.81
N PRO A 175 17.60 13.79 -11.40
CA PRO A 175 18.08 14.84 -12.31
C PRO A 175 18.36 16.18 -11.60
N GLY A 176 18.14 16.27 -10.29
CA GLY A 176 18.15 17.48 -9.49
C GLY A 176 16.76 17.94 -9.08
N ALA A 177 16.65 18.55 -7.89
CA ALA A 177 15.39 18.99 -7.29
C ALA A 177 14.63 19.99 -8.18
N ASP A 178 15.34 20.94 -8.78
CA ASP A 178 14.74 21.96 -9.66
C ASP A 178 14.08 21.32 -10.90
N VAL A 179 14.71 20.29 -11.47
CA VAL A 179 14.15 19.56 -12.62
C VAL A 179 12.90 18.80 -12.22
N LEU A 180 12.90 18.16 -11.04
CA LEU A 180 11.72 17.46 -10.52
C LEU A 180 10.57 18.43 -10.25
N ALA A 181 10.84 19.56 -9.62
CA ALA A 181 9.85 20.62 -9.40
C ALA A 181 9.30 21.17 -10.73
N GLN A 182 10.15 21.34 -11.73
CA GLN A 182 9.73 21.78 -13.06
C GLN A 182 8.82 20.74 -13.74
N ARG A 183 9.13 19.44 -13.64
CA ARG A 183 8.27 18.37 -14.17
C ARG A 183 6.87 18.38 -13.55
N ILE A 184 6.76 18.74 -12.24
CA ILE A 184 5.44 18.93 -11.63
C ILE A 184 4.71 20.11 -12.26
N ARG A 185 5.36 21.28 -12.41
CA ARG A 185 4.74 22.47 -13.01
C ARG A 185 4.22 22.19 -14.43
N ASP A 186 5.03 21.53 -15.25
CA ASP A 186 4.75 21.28 -16.66
C ASP A 186 3.58 20.30 -16.88
N ARG A 187 3.40 19.33 -15.97
CA ARG A 187 2.41 18.25 -16.10
C ARG A 187 1.18 18.42 -15.22
N LEU A 188 1.16 19.46 -14.38
CA LEU A 188 0.09 19.68 -13.42
C LEU A 188 -1.24 19.97 -14.10
N THR A 189 -2.27 19.18 -13.75
CA THR A 189 -3.64 19.38 -14.21
C THR A 189 -4.61 19.26 -13.04
N PRO A 190 -5.75 19.96 -13.06
CA PRO A 190 -6.76 19.83 -12.01
C PRO A 190 -7.19 18.39 -11.78
N GLY A 191 -7.17 17.99 -10.51
CA GLY A 191 -7.53 16.64 -10.10
C GLY A 191 -6.41 15.60 -10.22
N ALA A 192 -5.17 15.98 -10.54
CA ALA A 192 -4.10 15.01 -10.71
C ALA A 192 -3.70 14.31 -9.39
N VAL A 193 -3.44 13.01 -9.46
CA VAL A 193 -2.64 12.25 -8.50
C VAL A 193 -1.23 12.15 -9.06
N ILE A 194 -0.23 12.59 -8.30
CA ILE A 194 1.17 12.58 -8.71
C ILE A 194 1.87 11.40 -8.03
N LEU A 195 2.59 10.61 -8.83
CA LEU A 195 3.50 9.57 -8.34
C LEU A 195 4.88 10.18 -8.12
N MET A 196 5.37 9.98 -6.93
CA MET A 196 6.72 10.26 -6.44
C MET A 196 7.18 9.09 -5.57
N HIS A 197 8.41 9.11 -5.11
CA HIS A 197 8.95 8.05 -4.26
C HIS A 197 9.60 8.66 -3.00
N ASP A 198 9.46 7.95 -1.87
CA ASP A 198 10.21 8.23 -0.64
C ASP A 198 11.14 7.06 -0.27
N GLY A 199 11.14 5.99 -1.11
CA GLY A 199 11.99 4.81 -1.01
C GLY A 199 12.61 4.39 -2.33
N GLY A 200 13.21 3.16 -2.35
CA GLY A 200 13.84 2.60 -3.54
C GLY A 200 15.16 3.28 -3.94
N GLY A 201 15.86 3.98 -3.03
CA GLY A 201 17.13 4.67 -3.23
C GLY A 201 17.17 6.02 -2.53
N ASP A 202 18.16 6.85 -2.87
CA ASP A 202 18.27 8.23 -2.38
C ASP A 202 17.15 9.10 -3.00
N ARG A 203 16.31 9.69 -2.14
CA ARG A 203 15.18 10.55 -2.51
C ARG A 203 15.31 11.97 -1.96
N SER A 204 16.51 12.38 -1.57
CA SER A 204 16.79 13.73 -1.08
C SER A 204 16.31 14.81 -2.07
N GLN A 205 16.51 14.59 -3.37
CA GLN A 205 16.06 15.51 -4.42
C GLN A 205 14.53 15.58 -4.54
N THR A 206 13.82 14.46 -4.32
CA THR A 206 12.35 14.45 -4.24
C THR A 206 11.87 15.28 -3.05
N VAL A 207 12.50 15.11 -1.90
CA VAL A 207 12.19 15.89 -0.69
C VAL A 207 12.37 17.38 -0.93
N GLU A 208 13.49 17.78 -1.55
CA GLU A 208 13.77 19.17 -1.91
C GLU A 208 12.77 19.72 -2.91
N ALA A 209 12.45 18.97 -3.97
CA ALA A 209 11.45 19.38 -4.98
C ALA A 209 10.06 19.60 -4.35
N VAL A 210 9.65 18.70 -3.43
CA VAL A 210 8.38 18.83 -2.69
C VAL A 210 8.40 20.07 -1.80
N ALA A 211 9.54 20.38 -1.16
CA ALA A 211 9.68 21.58 -0.34
C ALA A 211 9.57 22.88 -1.14
N GLN A 212 10.06 22.88 -2.38
CA GLN A 212 9.95 24.01 -3.30
C GLN A 212 8.53 24.17 -3.84
N ILE A 213 7.93 23.08 -4.34
CA ILE A 213 6.68 23.16 -5.11
C ILE A 213 5.44 23.46 -4.27
N ILE A 214 5.37 23.01 -3.01
CA ILE A 214 4.16 23.22 -2.18
C ILE A 214 3.83 24.70 -1.98
N PRO A 215 4.77 25.58 -1.59
CA PRO A 215 4.48 27.02 -1.46
C PRO A 215 4.03 27.66 -2.79
N GLU A 216 4.64 27.27 -3.89
CA GLU A 216 4.32 27.78 -5.22
C GLU A 216 2.88 27.42 -5.63
N LEU A 217 2.53 26.13 -5.53
CA LEU A 217 1.19 25.66 -5.83
C LEU A 217 0.12 26.39 -5.00
N ARG A 218 0.41 26.67 -3.74
CA ARG A 218 -0.52 27.45 -2.88
C ARG A 218 -0.65 28.88 -3.33
N ALA A 219 0.45 29.52 -3.73
CA ALA A 219 0.43 30.90 -4.26
C ALA A 219 -0.41 30.98 -5.54
N GLU A 220 -0.44 29.92 -6.33
CA GLU A 220 -1.25 29.79 -7.56
C GLU A 220 -2.70 29.33 -7.28
N GLY A 221 -3.08 29.15 -6.03
CA GLY A 221 -4.44 28.78 -5.64
C GLY A 221 -4.75 27.28 -5.70
N TRP A 222 -3.71 26.43 -5.81
CA TRP A 222 -3.87 24.98 -5.74
C TRP A 222 -4.11 24.53 -4.30
N ARG A 223 -4.96 23.51 -4.16
CA ARG A 223 -5.21 22.81 -2.90
C ARG A 223 -4.67 21.39 -2.97
N LEU A 224 -3.83 21.04 -2.00
CA LEU A 224 -3.35 19.68 -1.86
C LEU A 224 -4.37 18.86 -1.07
N THR A 225 -4.89 17.80 -1.70
CA THR A 225 -5.93 16.93 -1.14
C THR A 225 -5.50 15.46 -1.27
N LEU A 226 -6.29 14.55 -0.73
CA LEU A 226 -6.06 13.11 -0.89
C LEU A 226 -6.71 12.61 -2.19
N PRO A 227 -6.32 11.44 -2.73
CA PRO A 227 -7.00 10.83 -3.87
C PRO A 227 -8.48 10.57 -3.57
N LEU A 228 -9.28 10.52 -4.63
CA LEU A 228 -10.66 10.09 -4.54
C LEU A 228 -10.72 8.64 -4.06
N ARG A 229 -11.66 8.35 -3.18
CA ARG A 229 -12.00 6.99 -2.78
C ARG A 229 -13.43 6.70 -3.24
N ARG A 230 -13.59 5.63 -3.99
CA ARG A 230 -14.90 5.14 -4.40
C ARG A 230 -15.28 4.04 -3.39
N GLY A 231 -16.14 4.40 -2.47
CA GLY A 231 -16.68 3.48 -1.46
C GLY A 231 -17.69 2.52 -2.07
#